data_6335c47e5ae39b501c51ceb73db8d8d6
#
_entry.id   6335c47e5ae39b501c51ceb73db8d8d6
#
_cell.length_a   1.000
_cell.length_b   1.000
_cell.length_c   1.000
_cell.angle_alpha   90.00
_cell.angle_beta   90.00
_cell.angle_gamma   90.00
#
_symmetry.space_group_name_H-M   'P 1'
#
loop_
_entity.id
_entity.type
_entity.pdbx_description
1 polymer ?
#
loop_
_entity_poly.entity_id
_entity_poly.type
_entity_poly.pdbx_seq_one_letter_code
_entity_poly.pdbx_strand_id
1 'polypeptide(L)'
;MSNSKISAKQQEILEYIKSQLLAKGYPPSVREICEAVHLKSTSSVHSHLETLEKNGYIRRDPTKPRAIEILDDSFNFNRREMVNVPVIGHVAAGEPLLAEQNIENYFPIPMEYMPNKQTFMLKVHGESMINAGILDGDFVLVEQSAVADNGDIVVALLEDSATVKRFYKEEGIFRLQPENDALEPIIVRDLQIMGKVIGVFRFF
;
A
#
# COMPACT_ATOMS: atom_id res chain seq x y z
N MET A 1 -27.62 5.98 3.01
CA MET A 1 -28.44 6.59 1.95
C MET A 1 -29.12 5.46 1.17
N SER A 2 -30.44 5.56 0.93
CA SER A 2 -31.23 4.49 0.31
C SER A 2 -30.82 4.29 -1.14
N ASN A 3 -30.23 3.15 -1.47
CA ASN A 3 -29.93 2.74 -2.83
C ASN A 3 -31.28 2.52 -3.57
N SER A 4 -31.74 3.51 -4.35
CA SER A 4 -32.91 3.34 -5.21
C SER A 4 -32.57 2.29 -6.28
N LYS A 5 -33.46 1.29 -6.42
CA LYS A 5 -33.29 0.18 -7.37
C LYS A 5 -33.16 0.72 -8.79
N ILE A 6 -32.00 0.54 -9.42
CA ILE A 6 -31.78 0.86 -10.83
C ILE A 6 -32.36 -0.21 -11.75
N SER A 7 -32.71 0.15 -13.00
CA SER A 7 -33.24 -0.78 -13.98
C SER A 7 -32.16 -1.78 -14.46
N ALA A 8 -32.58 -2.93 -15.03
CA ALA A 8 -31.66 -3.90 -15.59
C ALA A 8 -30.72 -3.30 -16.65
N LYS A 9 -31.22 -2.36 -17.46
CA LYS A 9 -30.40 -1.67 -18.48
C LYS A 9 -29.41 -0.70 -17.85
N GLN A 10 -29.76 -0.01 -16.77
CA GLN A 10 -28.84 0.84 -16.01
C GLN A 10 -27.75 0.02 -15.33
N GLN A 11 -28.11 -1.15 -14.78
CA GLN A 11 -27.13 -2.09 -14.22
C GLN A 11 -26.14 -2.57 -15.28
N GLU A 12 -26.63 -2.97 -16.47
CA GLU A 12 -25.79 -3.41 -17.59
C GLU A 12 -24.78 -2.31 -18.02
N ILE A 13 -25.25 -1.06 -18.10
CA ILE A 13 -24.40 0.09 -18.42
C ILE A 13 -23.34 0.31 -17.33
N LEU A 14 -23.74 0.25 -16.06
CA LEU A 14 -22.84 0.44 -14.92
C LEU A 14 -21.75 -0.64 -14.90
N GLU A 15 -22.12 -1.90 -15.08
CA GLU A 15 -21.15 -3.02 -15.11
C GLU A 15 -20.21 -2.91 -16.32
N TYR A 16 -20.71 -2.49 -17.48
CA TYR A 16 -19.85 -2.25 -18.64
C TYR A 16 -18.82 -1.15 -18.37
N ILE A 17 -19.24 -0.02 -17.76
CA ILE A 17 -18.33 1.06 -17.40
C ILE A 17 -17.26 0.55 -16.40
N LYS A 18 -17.68 -0.20 -15.38
CA LYS A 18 -16.77 -0.82 -14.41
C LYS A 18 -15.73 -1.72 -15.08
N SER A 19 -16.18 -2.60 -15.97
CA SER A 19 -15.29 -3.53 -16.69
C SER A 19 -14.25 -2.81 -17.55
N GLN A 20 -14.63 -1.74 -18.24
CA GLN A 20 -13.70 -0.94 -19.06
C GLN A 20 -12.70 -0.16 -18.21
N LEU A 21 -13.15 0.38 -17.07
CA LEU A 21 -12.28 1.05 -16.12
C LEU A 21 -11.22 0.11 -15.52
N LEU A 22 -11.59 -1.16 -15.24
CA LEU A 22 -10.66 -2.18 -14.76
C LEU A 22 -9.69 -2.64 -15.86
N ALA A 23 -10.19 -2.83 -17.09
CA ALA A 23 -9.39 -3.37 -18.19
C ALA A 23 -8.46 -2.33 -18.83
N LYS A 24 -8.92 -1.09 -18.99
CA LYS A 24 -8.22 -0.05 -19.75
C LYS A 24 -7.72 1.14 -18.91
N GLY A 25 -8.18 1.27 -17.65
CA GLY A 25 -7.84 2.38 -16.78
C GLY A 25 -8.61 3.69 -17.05
N TYR A 26 -9.44 3.76 -18.10
CA TYR A 26 -10.26 4.93 -18.43
C TYR A 26 -11.69 4.53 -18.81
N PRO A 27 -12.69 5.43 -18.63
CA PRO A 27 -14.08 5.12 -18.92
C PRO A 27 -14.35 5.07 -20.42
N PRO A 28 -15.33 4.25 -20.86
CA PRO A 28 -15.73 4.17 -22.25
C PRO A 28 -16.44 5.46 -22.70
N SER A 29 -16.42 5.73 -24.00
CA SER A 29 -17.23 6.78 -24.61
C SER A 29 -18.72 6.37 -24.65
N VAL A 30 -19.61 7.37 -24.79
CA VAL A 30 -21.06 7.13 -24.93
C VAL A 30 -21.39 6.23 -26.12
N ARG A 31 -20.59 6.28 -27.20
CA ARG A 31 -20.78 5.43 -28.39
C ARG A 31 -20.40 3.97 -28.07
N GLU A 32 -19.27 3.74 -27.40
CA GLU A 32 -18.85 2.41 -26.94
C GLU A 32 -19.88 1.80 -25.99
N ILE A 33 -20.45 2.60 -25.06
CA ILE A 33 -21.54 2.15 -24.19
C ILE A 33 -22.77 1.75 -25.03
N CYS A 34 -23.16 2.61 -25.97
CA CYS A 34 -24.34 2.38 -26.83
C CYS A 34 -24.25 1.07 -27.59
N GLU A 35 -23.08 0.78 -28.17
CA GLU A 35 -22.81 -0.45 -28.91
C GLU A 35 -22.81 -1.68 -27.99
N ALA A 36 -22.09 -1.60 -26.86
CA ALA A 36 -21.92 -2.70 -25.93
C ALA A 36 -23.24 -3.16 -25.29
N VAL A 37 -24.15 -2.22 -24.96
CA VAL A 37 -25.44 -2.55 -24.35
C VAL A 37 -26.59 -2.58 -25.36
N HIS A 38 -26.29 -2.61 -26.67
CA HIS A 38 -27.24 -2.72 -27.76
C HIS A 38 -28.37 -1.68 -27.73
N LEU A 39 -28.05 -0.43 -27.39
CA LEU A 39 -28.99 0.69 -27.48
C LEU A 39 -28.96 1.30 -28.90
N LYS A 40 -30.13 1.75 -29.36
CA LYS A 40 -30.30 2.31 -30.71
C LYS A 40 -29.83 3.76 -30.86
N SER A 41 -29.67 4.49 -29.75
CA SER A 41 -29.25 5.89 -29.80
C SER A 41 -28.39 6.30 -28.60
N THR A 42 -27.45 7.20 -28.83
CA THR A 42 -26.63 7.79 -27.77
C THR A 42 -27.44 8.65 -26.81
N SER A 43 -28.60 9.21 -27.25
CA SER A 43 -29.50 9.93 -26.35
C SER A 43 -30.09 9.07 -25.27
N SER A 44 -30.38 7.77 -25.56
CA SER A 44 -30.83 6.81 -24.54
C SER A 44 -29.73 6.52 -23.50
N VAL A 45 -28.48 6.45 -23.95
CA VAL A 45 -27.33 6.28 -23.02
C VAL A 45 -27.21 7.50 -22.10
N HIS A 46 -27.31 8.72 -22.64
CA HIS A 46 -27.29 9.94 -21.83
C HIS A 46 -28.37 9.96 -20.76
N SER A 47 -29.62 9.60 -21.10
CA SER A 47 -30.71 9.49 -20.12
C SER A 47 -30.45 8.48 -19.01
N HIS A 48 -29.89 7.31 -19.37
CA HIS A 48 -29.50 6.30 -18.36
C HIS A 48 -28.36 6.80 -17.47
N LEU A 49 -27.33 7.45 -18.03
CA LEU A 49 -26.22 8.03 -17.27
C LEU A 49 -26.70 9.15 -16.34
N GLU A 50 -27.63 10.01 -16.75
CA GLU A 50 -28.24 11.01 -15.89
C GLU A 50 -28.99 10.39 -14.71
N THR A 51 -29.70 9.29 -14.94
CA THR A 51 -30.39 8.59 -13.88
C THR A 51 -29.41 7.92 -12.91
N LEU A 52 -28.32 7.31 -13.42
CA LEU A 52 -27.27 6.73 -12.58
C LEU A 52 -26.57 7.78 -11.72
N GLU A 53 -26.32 8.97 -12.30
CA GLU A 53 -25.72 10.10 -11.59
C GLU A 53 -26.66 10.65 -10.50
N LYS A 54 -27.93 10.87 -10.83
CA LYS A 54 -28.98 11.34 -9.89
C LYS A 54 -29.16 10.37 -8.72
N ASN A 55 -29.00 9.08 -8.95
CA ASN A 55 -29.09 8.03 -7.93
C ASN A 55 -27.77 7.78 -7.19
N GLY A 56 -26.69 8.53 -7.48
CA GLY A 56 -25.43 8.46 -6.77
C GLY A 56 -24.55 7.25 -7.11
N TYR A 57 -24.76 6.60 -8.26
CA TYR A 57 -23.90 5.50 -8.72
C TYR A 57 -22.66 5.97 -9.47
N ILE A 58 -22.78 7.11 -10.17
CA ILE A 58 -21.69 7.71 -10.92
C ILE A 58 -21.64 9.22 -10.67
N ARG A 59 -20.52 9.83 -10.97
CA ARG A 59 -20.34 11.29 -11.11
C ARG A 59 -19.72 11.58 -12.46
N ARG A 60 -20.19 12.63 -13.15
CA ARG A 60 -19.66 13.06 -14.45
C ARG A 60 -19.14 14.49 -14.36
N ASP A 61 -18.06 14.78 -15.05
CA ASP A 61 -17.59 16.15 -15.26
C ASP A 61 -18.09 16.63 -16.63
N PRO A 62 -19.03 17.58 -16.68
CA PRO A 62 -19.61 18.06 -17.95
C PRO A 62 -18.57 18.75 -18.85
N THR A 63 -17.43 19.14 -18.32
CA THR A 63 -16.35 19.81 -19.08
C THR A 63 -15.42 18.81 -19.76
N LYS A 64 -15.50 17.52 -19.39
CA LYS A 64 -14.61 16.46 -19.89
C LYS A 64 -15.41 15.30 -20.52
N PRO A 65 -15.30 15.06 -21.83
CA PRO A 65 -16.18 14.11 -22.56
C PRO A 65 -16.11 12.64 -22.09
N ARG A 66 -15.11 12.27 -21.30
CA ARG A 66 -14.90 10.88 -20.79
C ARG A 66 -14.75 10.80 -19.28
N ALA A 67 -15.10 11.85 -18.55
CA ALA A 67 -14.95 11.83 -17.10
C ALA A 67 -16.19 11.22 -16.45
N ILE A 68 -16.19 9.92 -16.27
CA ILE A 68 -17.17 9.15 -15.47
C ILE A 68 -16.43 8.53 -14.29
N GLU A 69 -16.85 8.88 -13.09
CA GLU A 69 -16.36 8.31 -11.85
C GLU A 69 -17.45 7.41 -11.24
N ILE A 70 -17.08 6.22 -10.81
CA ILE A 70 -17.98 5.30 -10.12
C ILE A 70 -17.95 5.65 -8.62
N LEU A 71 -19.13 5.86 -8.03
CA LEU A 71 -19.29 6.20 -6.60
C LEU A 71 -19.58 4.98 -5.72
N ASP A 72 -19.40 3.77 -6.25
CA ASP A 72 -19.56 2.51 -5.52
C ASP A 72 -18.31 2.21 -4.71
N ASP A 73 -18.46 2.18 -3.37
CA ASP A 73 -17.34 1.91 -2.45
C ASP A 73 -16.68 0.57 -2.74
N SER A 74 -17.46 -0.47 -3.09
CA SER A 74 -16.93 -1.80 -3.43
C SER A 74 -16.09 -1.80 -4.70
N PHE A 75 -16.42 -0.93 -5.67
CA PHE A 75 -15.65 -0.75 -6.90
C PHE A 75 -14.38 0.05 -6.66
N ASN A 76 -14.44 1.07 -5.80
CA ASN A 76 -13.30 1.90 -5.43
C ASN A 76 -12.26 1.11 -4.62
N PHE A 77 -12.67 0.09 -3.83
CA PHE A 77 -11.75 -0.85 -3.18
C PHE A 77 -10.83 -1.56 -4.19
N ASN A 78 -11.34 -1.89 -5.38
CA ASN A 78 -10.56 -2.55 -6.44
C ASN A 78 -9.64 -1.59 -7.22
N ARG A 79 -9.75 -0.27 -7.00
CA ARG A 79 -8.92 0.78 -7.63
C ARG A 79 -8.04 1.54 -6.64
N ARG A 80 -7.78 0.98 -5.46
CA ARG A 80 -6.84 1.59 -4.52
C ARG A 80 -5.49 1.79 -5.21
N GLU A 81 -4.97 2.99 -5.11
CA GLU A 81 -3.58 3.24 -5.50
C GLU A 81 -2.68 2.35 -4.66
N MET A 82 -1.90 1.53 -5.34
CA MET A 82 -0.92 0.64 -4.72
C MET A 82 0.46 1.25 -4.88
N VAL A 83 1.21 1.25 -3.81
CA VAL A 83 2.63 1.60 -3.82
C VAL A 83 3.42 0.32 -3.85
N ASN A 84 4.30 0.18 -4.84
CA ASN A 84 5.24 -0.94 -4.90
C ASN A 84 6.41 -0.68 -3.96
N VAL A 85 6.38 -1.30 -2.78
CA VAL A 85 7.42 -1.17 -1.76
C VAL A 85 8.55 -2.14 -2.08
N PRO A 86 9.81 -1.68 -2.21
CA PRO A 86 10.94 -2.57 -2.46
C PRO A 86 11.20 -3.49 -1.28
N VAL A 87 11.38 -4.77 -1.56
CA VAL A 87 11.87 -5.78 -0.61
C VAL A 87 13.37 -5.87 -0.75
N ILE A 88 14.08 -5.53 0.31
CA ILE A 88 15.56 -5.54 0.34
C ILE A 88 16.03 -6.90 0.82
N GLY A 89 16.87 -7.56 0.03
CA GLY A 89 17.44 -8.87 0.38
C GLY A 89 18.74 -8.76 1.14
N HIS A 90 19.60 -7.82 0.75
CA HIS A 90 20.89 -7.62 1.38
C HIS A 90 21.09 -6.16 1.78
N VAL A 91 21.64 -5.97 2.97
CA VAL A 91 21.99 -4.66 3.49
C VAL A 91 23.49 -4.67 3.76
N ALA A 92 24.23 -3.80 3.04
CA ALA A 92 25.67 -3.65 3.22
C ALA A 92 26.00 -2.26 3.74
N ALA A 93 27.03 -2.17 4.58
CA ALA A 93 27.55 -0.90 5.04
C ALA A 93 28.17 -0.10 3.87
N GLY A 94 27.90 1.22 3.81
CA GLY A 94 28.48 2.10 2.82
C GLY A 94 27.77 2.15 1.46
N GLU A 95 26.78 1.30 1.21
CA GLU A 95 25.96 1.34 -0.01
C GLU A 95 24.60 2.00 0.24
N PRO A 96 24.01 2.69 -0.77
CA PRO A 96 22.63 3.17 -0.66
C PRO A 96 21.69 2.00 -0.47
N LEU A 97 20.86 2.03 0.58
CA LEU A 97 19.93 0.97 0.93
C LEU A 97 19.02 0.54 -0.24
N LEU A 98 18.54 1.52 -1.00
CA LEU A 98 17.65 1.32 -2.15
C LEU A 98 18.39 1.24 -3.49
N ALA A 99 19.66 0.84 -3.49
CA ALA A 99 20.35 0.54 -4.74
C ALA A 99 19.66 -0.66 -5.43
N GLU A 100 19.54 -0.63 -6.77
CA GLU A 100 18.82 -1.65 -7.54
C GLU A 100 19.31 -3.08 -7.24
N GLN A 101 20.61 -3.23 -6.99
CA GLN A 101 21.24 -4.51 -6.66
C GLN A 101 20.79 -5.11 -5.32
N ASN A 102 20.27 -4.29 -4.41
CA ASN A 102 19.81 -4.72 -3.09
C ASN A 102 18.32 -5.10 -3.11
N ILE A 103 17.57 -4.77 -4.18
CA ILE A 103 16.14 -5.03 -4.31
C ILE A 103 15.92 -6.41 -4.91
N GLU A 104 15.32 -7.32 -4.13
CA GLU A 104 14.95 -8.65 -4.61
C GLU A 104 13.59 -8.68 -5.32
N ASN A 105 12.64 -7.89 -4.81
CA ASN A 105 11.26 -7.89 -5.29
C ASN A 105 10.54 -6.61 -4.87
N TYR A 106 9.27 -6.46 -5.30
CA TYR A 106 8.38 -5.39 -4.88
C TYR A 106 7.11 -5.98 -4.29
N PHE A 107 6.65 -5.38 -3.18
CA PHE A 107 5.42 -5.77 -2.49
C PHE A 107 4.38 -4.64 -2.63
N PRO A 108 3.20 -4.90 -3.24
CA PRO A 108 2.18 -3.88 -3.42
C PRO A 108 1.40 -3.66 -2.12
N ILE A 109 1.44 -2.42 -1.59
CA ILE A 109 0.70 -2.00 -0.40
C ILE A 109 -0.25 -0.86 -0.77
N PRO A 110 -1.51 -0.86 -0.30
CA PRO A 110 -2.41 0.27 -0.53
C PRO A 110 -1.84 1.58 0.02
N MET A 111 -1.92 2.65 -0.78
CA MET A 111 -1.35 3.97 -0.45
C MET A 111 -1.85 4.53 0.88
N GLU A 112 -3.06 4.19 1.28
CA GLU A 112 -3.67 4.63 2.55
C GLU A 112 -2.91 4.16 3.81
N TYR A 113 -2.11 3.08 3.70
CA TYR A 113 -1.26 2.55 4.78
C TYR A 113 0.18 3.04 4.69
N MET A 114 0.50 3.86 3.69
CA MET A 114 1.86 4.31 3.45
C MET A 114 2.11 5.67 4.11
N PRO A 115 3.22 5.86 4.83
CA PRO A 115 3.64 7.17 5.32
C PRO A 115 4.10 8.05 4.16
N ASN A 116 4.15 9.38 4.37
CA ASN A 116 4.70 10.34 3.41
C ASN A 116 6.24 10.34 3.36
N LYS A 117 6.85 9.17 3.55
CA LYS A 117 8.30 8.98 3.53
C LYS A 117 8.66 7.73 2.73
N GLN A 118 9.92 7.63 2.34
CA GLN A 118 10.43 6.42 1.72
C GLN A 118 10.25 5.21 2.64
N THR A 119 9.84 4.09 2.05
CA THR A 119 9.61 2.83 2.76
C THR A 119 10.27 1.68 2.02
N PHE A 120 10.63 0.68 2.76
CA PHE A 120 11.15 -0.58 2.25
C PHE A 120 10.70 -1.74 3.14
N MET A 121 10.88 -2.94 2.67
CA MET A 121 10.62 -4.15 3.44
C MET A 121 11.89 -4.96 3.59
N LEU A 122 12.00 -5.64 4.74
CA LEU A 122 13.05 -6.61 5.03
C LEU A 122 12.42 -7.91 5.51
N LYS A 123 13.00 -9.03 5.06
CA LYS A 123 12.67 -10.34 5.64
C LYS A 123 13.39 -10.52 6.96
N VAL A 124 12.64 -10.90 7.98
CA VAL A 124 13.17 -11.15 9.32
C VAL A 124 13.79 -12.54 9.38
N HIS A 125 14.95 -12.62 9.99
CA HIS A 125 15.64 -13.86 10.30
C HIS A 125 15.90 -13.97 11.80
N GLY A 126 15.55 -15.12 12.39
CA GLY A 126 15.75 -15.42 13.79
C GLY A 126 14.60 -14.99 14.72
N GLU A 127 14.79 -15.21 16.01
CA GLU A 127 13.75 -15.17 17.03
C GLU A 127 13.90 -14.00 18.02
N SER A 128 14.70 -12.99 17.68
CA SER A 128 15.03 -11.93 18.64
C SER A 128 13.87 -10.98 18.97
N MET A 129 12.75 -11.04 18.25
CA MET A 129 11.62 -10.13 18.40
C MET A 129 10.28 -10.85 18.59
N ILE A 130 10.31 -12.09 19.07
CA ILE A 130 9.12 -12.95 19.20
C ILE A 130 8.08 -12.39 20.18
N ASN A 131 8.51 -11.78 21.28
CA ASN A 131 7.62 -11.18 22.27
C ASN A 131 6.94 -9.89 21.74
N ALA A 132 7.46 -9.27 20.67
CA ALA A 132 6.82 -8.21 19.92
C ALA A 132 5.92 -8.72 18.79
N GLY A 133 5.77 -10.07 18.64
CA GLY A 133 4.96 -10.68 17.60
C GLY A 133 5.62 -10.73 16.22
N ILE A 134 6.92 -10.39 16.12
CA ILE A 134 7.72 -10.48 14.88
C ILE A 134 8.49 -11.80 14.93
N LEU A 135 8.21 -12.70 13.99
CA LEU A 135 8.74 -14.05 13.94
C LEU A 135 9.71 -14.24 12.77
N ASP A 136 10.46 -15.32 12.83
CA ASP A 136 11.30 -15.75 11.70
C ASP A 136 10.47 -15.94 10.44
N GLY A 137 10.96 -15.41 9.31
CA GLY A 137 10.28 -15.45 8.02
C GLY A 137 9.27 -14.32 7.77
N ASP A 138 8.93 -13.49 8.76
CA ASP A 138 8.10 -12.31 8.57
C ASP A 138 8.76 -11.29 7.66
N PHE A 139 7.93 -10.42 7.06
CA PHE A 139 8.39 -9.20 6.41
C PHE A 139 8.03 -7.99 7.27
N VAL A 140 9.00 -7.16 7.61
CA VAL A 140 8.76 -5.89 8.29
C VAL A 140 8.71 -4.75 7.27
N LEU A 141 7.65 -3.93 7.36
CA LEU A 141 7.55 -2.66 6.64
C LEU A 141 8.25 -1.58 7.44
N VAL A 142 9.18 -0.88 6.82
CA VAL A 142 10.08 0.07 7.47
C VAL A 142 9.95 1.44 6.83
N GLU A 143 9.66 2.47 7.63
CA GLU A 143 9.76 3.88 7.25
C GLU A 143 11.21 4.31 7.38
N GLN A 144 11.83 4.78 6.29
CA GLN A 144 13.22 5.24 6.31
C GLN A 144 13.40 6.44 7.23
N SER A 145 14.28 6.32 8.21
CA SER A 145 14.58 7.36 9.19
C SER A 145 15.96 7.12 9.79
N ALA A 146 16.75 8.18 9.92
CA ALA A 146 18.03 8.14 10.62
C ALA A 146 17.89 8.37 12.14
N VAL A 147 16.67 8.64 12.63
CA VAL A 147 16.38 8.91 14.03
C VAL A 147 15.22 8.07 14.52
N ALA A 148 15.26 7.72 15.80
CA ALA A 148 14.18 6.98 16.48
C ALA A 148 14.02 7.50 17.91
N ASP A 149 12.83 7.27 18.46
CA ASP A 149 12.51 7.55 19.86
C ASP A 149 12.64 6.29 20.70
N ASN A 150 12.86 6.47 22.02
CA ASN A 150 12.95 5.35 22.94
C ASN A 150 11.66 4.51 22.90
N GLY A 151 11.83 3.21 22.68
CA GLY A 151 10.73 2.26 22.55
C GLY A 151 10.32 1.95 21.11
N ASP A 152 10.81 2.69 20.10
CA ASP A 152 10.58 2.33 18.70
C ASP A 152 11.23 0.99 18.35
N ILE A 153 10.59 0.22 17.50
CA ILE A 153 11.22 -0.93 16.85
C ILE A 153 11.91 -0.42 15.60
N VAL A 154 13.22 -0.63 15.50
CA VAL A 154 14.05 -0.12 14.43
C VAL A 154 14.76 -1.21 13.66
N VAL A 155 15.08 -0.91 12.41
CA VAL A 155 16.15 -1.59 11.67
C VAL A 155 17.41 -0.78 11.86
N ALA A 156 18.42 -1.41 12.44
CA ALA A 156 19.72 -0.83 12.69
C ALA A 156 20.81 -1.63 11.99
N LEU A 157 21.84 -0.95 11.48
CA LEU A 157 23.02 -1.58 10.92
C LEU A 157 24.05 -1.76 12.04
N LEU A 158 24.48 -3.00 12.23
CA LEU A 158 25.57 -3.38 13.12
C LEU A 158 26.67 -4.01 12.27
N GLU A 159 27.83 -3.35 12.22
CA GLU A 159 28.92 -3.73 11.32
C GLU A 159 28.39 -3.85 9.86
N ASP A 160 28.28 -5.06 9.33
CA ASP A 160 27.82 -5.32 7.96
C ASP A 160 26.44 -6.03 7.89
N SER A 161 25.68 -6.02 8.98
CA SER A 161 24.38 -6.70 9.01
C SER A 161 23.26 -5.84 9.60
N ALA A 162 22.07 -5.92 8.99
CA ALA A 162 20.86 -5.30 9.53
C ALA A 162 20.26 -6.17 10.65
N THR A 163 19.80 -5.51 11.71
CA THR A 163 19.09 -6.17 12.82
C THR A 163 17.82 -5.43 13.18
N VAL A 164 16.77 -6.14 13.59
CA VAL A 164 15.52 -5.57 14.11
C VAL A 164 15.54 -5.67 15.63
N LYS A 165 15.43 -4.55 16.31
CA LYS A 165 15.43 -4.47 17.78
C LYS A 165 14.58 -3.31 18.28
N ARG A 166 14.25 -3.31 19.56
CA ARG A 166 13.68 -2.13 20.21
C ARG A 166 14.81 -1.18 20.61
N PHE A 167 14.66 0.06 20.24
CA PHE A 167 15.68 1.10 20.40
C PHE A 167 15.51 1.85 21.71
N TYR A 168 16.64 2.10 22.39
CA TYR A 168 16.74 3.02 23.51
C TYR A 168 18.05 3.81 23.43
N LYS A 169 17.92 5.13 23.60
CA LYS A 169 19.05 6.04 23.75
C LYS A 169 19.22 6.35 25.24
N GLU A 170 20.35 6.00 25.79
CA GLU A 170 20.75 6.25 27.16
C GLU A 170 21.95 7.21 27.20
N GLU A 171 22.44 7.62 28.37
CA GLU A 171 23.56 8.55 28.48
C GLU A 171 24.83 8.00 27.83
N GLY A 172 25.18 8.50 26.64
CA GLY A 172 26.40 8.16 25.91
C GLY A 172 26.42 6.79 25.22
N ILE A 173 25.29 6.07 25.21
CA ILE A 173 25.18 4.75 24.59
C ILE A 173 23.81 4.56 23.91
N PHE A 174 23.74 3.58 23.01
CA PHE A 174 22.51 3.08 22.44
C PHE A 174 22.32 1.62 22.88
N ARG A 175 21.11 1.29 23.30
CA ARG A 175 20.74 -0.07 23.65
C ARG A 175 19.72 -0.58 22.62
N LEU A 176 20.06 -1.68 21.97
CA LEU A 176 19.21 -2.45 21.08
C LEU A 176 18.67 -3.65 21.85
N GLN A 177 17.44 -3.52 22.32
CA GLN A 177 16.79 -4.52 23.15
C GLN A 177 16.09 -5.57 22.30
N PRO A 178 16.42 -6.86 22.41
CA PRO A 178 15.61 -7.93 21.86
C PRO A 178 14.28 -8.03 22.62
N GLU A 179 13.24 -8.37 21.92
CA GLU A 179 11.94 -8.78 22.47
C GLU A 179 11.90 -10.31 22.56
N ASN A 180 12.87 -10.86 23.31
CA ASN A 180 13.03 -12.27 23.61
C ASN A 180 13.82 -12.39 24.91
N ASP A 181 13.21 -12.98 25.96
CA ASP A 181 13.79 -13.05 27.29
C ASP A 181 15.07 -13.96 27.37
N ALA A 182 15.30 -14.76 26.34
CA ALA A 182 16.49 -15.60 26.26
C ALA A 182 17.72 -14.88 25.68
N LEU A 183 17.58 -13.60 25.24
CA LEU A 183 18.62 -12.85 24.56
C LEU A 183 19.01 -11.59 25.33
N GLU A 184 20.30 -11.33 25.41
CA GLU A 184 20.82 -10.10 26.03
C GLU A 184 20.75 -8.89 25.10
N PRO A 185 20.61 -7.66 25.65
CA PRO A 185 20.65 -6.43 24.87
C PRO A 185 22.03 -6.19 24.25
N ILE A 186 22.03 -5.57 23.06
CA ILE A 186 23.23 -5.12 22.39
C ILE A 186 23.48 -3.65 22.77
N ILE A 187 24.62 -3.37 23.38
CA ILE A 187 25.02 -2.01 23.81
C ILE A 187 26.14 -1.51 22.90
N VAL A 188 25.90 -0.36 22.25
CA VAL A 188 26.87 0.26 21.34
C VAL A 188 27.00 1.77 21.60
N ARG A 189 28.12 2.35 21.21
CA ARG A 189 28.35 3.82 21.31
C ARG A 189 28.03 4.55 20.03
N ASP A 190 28.04 3.83 18.92
CA ASP A 190 27.67 4.36 17.60
C ASP A 190 26.67 3.40 16.95
N LEU A 191 25.69 3.98 16.26
CA LEU A 191 24.59 3.23 15.69
C LEU A 191 24.04 3.92 14.46
N GLN A 192 23.98 3.22 13.36
CA GLN A 192 23.27 3.67 12.17
C GLN A 192 21.84 3.08 12.17
N ILE A 193 20.85 3.96 12.36
CA ILE A 193 19.44 3.60 12.19
C ILE A 193 19.08 3.74 10.71
N MET A 194 18.48 2.70 10.14
CA MET A 194 18.04 2.66 8.76
C MET A 194 16.56 3.05 8.63
N GLY A 195 15.77 2.76 9.66
CA GLY A 195 14.36 3.12 9.70
C GLY A 195 13.61 2.54 10.89
N LYS A 196 12.34 2.94 11.00
CA LYS A 196 11.39 2.49 12.01
C LYS A 196 10.46 1.44 11.42
N VAL A 197 10.23 0.34 12.13
CA VAL A 197 9.25 -0.67 11.75
C VAL A 197 7.85 -0.12 12.02
N ILE A 198 7.02 -0.10 10.97
CA ILE A 198 5.65 0.43 11.01
C ILE A 198 4.60 -0.64 10.72
N GLY A 199 5.00 -1.84 10.29
CA GLY A 199 4.10 -2.94 9.99
C GLY A 199 4.83 -4.27 9.87
N VAL A 200 4.05 -5.36 9.96
CA VAL A 200 4.51 -6.74 9.78
C VAL A 200 3.56 -7.47 8.85
N PHE A 201 4.12 -8.25 7.93
CA PHE A 201 3.38 -9.12 7.02
C PHE A 201 3.86 -10.55 7.19
N ARG A 202 2.91 -11.47 7.33
CA ARG A 202 3.16 -12.91 7.49
C ARG A 202 2.29 -13.70 6.55
N PHE A 203 2.90 -14.66 5.89
CA PHE A 203 2.21 -15.66 5.06
C PHE A 203 2.27 -17.01 5.77
N PHE A 204 1.17 -17.77 5.72
CA PHE A 204 1.04 -19.10 6.33
C PHE A 204 0.96 -20.18 5.26
#